data_8422f28aff56c98e05068a88f4f496d7
#
_entry.id   8422f28aff56c98e05068a88f4f496d7
#
_cell.length_a   1.000
_cell.length_b   1.000
_cell.length_c   1.000
_cell.angle_alpha   90.00
_cell.angle_beta   90.00
_cell.angle_gamma   90.00
#
_symmetry.space_group_name_H-M   'P 1'
#
loop_
_entity.id
_entity.type
_entity.pdbx_description
1 polymer ?
#
loop_
_entity_poly.entity_id
_entity_poly.type
_entity_poly.pdbx_seq_one_letter_code
_entity_poly.pdbx_strand_id
1 'polypeptide(L)'
;MMKKTLLITGLVAGLSFQTAFAAVNPNRSPYDKRIKSINHNPYDVVVVRAKVGYATLVQLEEGETVDVANPVNEGLVTGYGKAWGVKVRGNNIFFKPTKPQPSTNLLMVSNKKRRYSLDLKMADQNHPPTFVLEFLYLNDVRKRQRAEMSKQLEAAAVLRANEARNPSGGDYNRNYWGRGKKSLAPTEIYDDGRFTYFRYDNAKDLPAVFRVNADGSEAAVNSHVEGDTLIVHETAEKFVLRLNNAVLGIENRSYNPQGKFNLTGSTQSRTVRMKKDKK
;
A
#
# COMPACT_ATOMS: atom_id res chain seq x y z
N MET A 1 -23.89 -68.49 47.97
CA MET A 1 -24.13 -67.60 46.81
C MET A 1 -22.96 -66.69 46.64
N MET A 2 -22.00 -67.00 45.78
CA MET A 2 -20.79 -66.20 45.49
C MET A 2 -21.04 -65.39 44.21
N LYS A 3 -21.05 -64.04 44.34
CA LYS A 3 -21.11 -63.14 43.18
C LYS A 3 -19.71 -63.00 42.62
N LYS A 4 -19.52 -63.45 41.34
CA LYS A 4 -18.31 -63.23 40.57
C LYS A 4 -18.38 -61.85 39.94
N THR A 5 -17.49 -60.96 40.36
CA THR A 5 -17.30 -59.65 39.75
C THR A 5 -16.34 -59.78 38.56
N LEU A 6 -16.84 -59.52 37.37
CA LEU A 6 -16.07 -59.51 36.11
C LEU A 6 -15.37 -58.16 35.92
N LEU A 7 -14.07 -58.13 36.00
CA LEU A 7 -13.25 -56.94 35.73
C LEU A 7 -12.98 -56.86 34.23
N ILE A 8 -13.57 -55.91 33.53
CA ILE A 8 -13.27 -55.63 32.12
C ILE A 8 -12.18 -54.57 32.06
N THR A 9 -10.95 -55.00 31.77
CA THR A 9 -9.81 -54.12 31.51
C THR A 9 -9.87 -53.63 30.08
N GLY A 10 -10.35 -52.40 29.86
CA GLY A 10 -10.36 -51.77 28.53
C GLY A 10 -8.95 -51.32 28.16
N LEU A 11 -8.38 -51.95 27.15
CA LEU A 11 -7.12 -51.56 26.50
C LEU A 11 -7.39 -50.36 25.60
N VAL A 12 -7.09 -49.14 26.04
CA VAL A 12 -7.10 -47.93 25.18
C VAL A 12 -5.82 -47.90 24.35
N ALA A 13 -5.89 -48.39 23.13
CA ALA A 13 -4.82 -48.23 22.16
C ALA A 13 -4.77 -46.76 21.71
N GLY A 14 -3.84 -45.99 22.28
CA GLY A 14 -3.53 -44.64 21.84
C GLY A 14 -2.96 -44.64 20.40
N LEU A 15 -3.77 -44.29 19.42
CA LEU A 15 -3.31 -43.96 18.08
C LEU A 15 -2.54 -42.64 18.12
N SER A 16 -1.22 -42.71 18.28
CA SER A 16 -0.32 -41.58 18.05
C SER A 16 -0.31 -41.29 16.56
N PHE A 17 -1.04 -40.25 16.13
CA PHE A 17 -0.89 -39.66 14.83
C PHE A 17 0.48 -39.00 14.76
N GLN A 18 1.47 -39.72 14.23
CA GLN A 18 2.72 -39.10 13.81
C GLN A 18 2.42 -38.33 12.53
N THR A 19 2.35 -37.00 12.61
CA THR A 19 2.36 -36.15 11.44
C THR A 19 3.71 -36.27 10.76
N ALA A 20 3.79 -37.14 9.76
CA ALA A 20 4.96 -37.21 8.89
C ALA A 20 5.06 -35.88 8.13
N PHE A 21 6.08 -35.07 8.41
CA PHE A 21 6.44 -33.90 7.62
C PHE A 21 6.95 -34.39 6.26
N ALA A 22 6.04 -34.52 5.29
CA ALA A 22 6.39 -34.90 3.94
C ALA A 22 6.72 -33.64 3.13
N ALA A 23 7.78 -33.71 2.33
CA ALA A 23 8.07 -32.68 1.35
C ALA A 23 6.89 -32.48 0.40
N VAL A 24 6.56 -31.22 0.07
CA VAL A 24 5.37 -30.85 -0.68
C VAL A 24 5.61 -31.05 -2.17
N ASN A 25 4.68 -31.74 -2.85
CA ASN A 25 4.69 -31.85 -4.30
C ASN A 25 3.95 -30.64 -4.91
N PRO A 26 4.60 -29.88 -5.82
CA PRO A 26 3.94 -28.76 -6.48
C PRO A 26 2.80 -29.20 -7.41
N ASN A 27 1.82 -28.34 -7.60
CA ASN A 27 0.70 -28.55 -8.49
C ASN A 27 1.15 -28.63 -9.94
N ARG A 28 0.55 -29.53 -10.71
CA ARG A 28 0.84 -29.70 -12.14
C ARG A 28 -0.03 -28.77 -12.96
N SER A 29 0.55 -28.20 -14.01
CA SER A 29 -0.24 -27.47 -15.01
C SER A 29 -1.23 -28.42 -15.72
N PRO A 30 -2.45 -27.95 -16.05
CA PRO A 30 -3.40 -28.75 -16.82
C PRO A 30 -2.94 -29.00 -18.26
N TYR A 31 -2.02 -28.18 -18.79
CA TYR A 31 -1.51 -28.27 -20.15
C TYR A 31 -0.30 -29.19 -20.26
N ASP A 32 0.65 -29.09 -19.35
CA ASP A 32 1.86 -29.94 -19.34
C ASP A 32 2.26 -30.27 -17.89
N LYS A 33 2.29 -31.56 -17.57
CA LYS A 33 2.62 -32.06 -16.22
C LYS A 33 4.06 -31.77 -15.77
N ARG A 34 4.93 -31.33 -16.67
CA ARG A 34 6.32 -30.92 -16.37
C ARG A 34 6.43 -29.46 -15.92
N ILE A 35 5.38 -28.67 -16.17
CA ILE A 35 5.23 -27.31 -15.67
C ILE A 35 4.43 -27.39 -14.38
N LYS A 36 4.96 -26.79 -13.32
CA LYS A 36 4.39 -26.90 -11.98
C LYS A 36 4.38 -25.53 -11.30
N SER A 37 3.45 -25.34 -10.38
CA SER A 37 3.38 -24.16 -9.55
C SER A 37 3.11 -24.51 -8.09
N ILE A 38 3.56 -23.64 -7.17
CA ILE A 38 3.31 -23.78 -5.75
C ILE A 38 3.24 -22.38 -5.10
N ASN A 39 2.34 -22.22 -4.13
CA ASN A 39 2.34 -21.00 -3.34
C ASN A 39 3.53 -21.00 -2.38
N HIS A 40 4.32 -19.93 -2.38
CA HIS A 40 5.48 -19.79 -1.50
C HIS A 40 5.06 -19.85 -0.02
N ASN A 41 5.68 -20.76 0.71
CA ASN A 41 5.61 -20.86 2.15
C ASN A 41 7.04 -21.15 2.66
N PRO A 42 7.62 -20.33 3.55
CA PRO A 42 9.01 -20.46 4.01
C PRO A 42 9.27 -21.72 4.86
N TYR A 43 8.23 -22.43 5.23
CA TYR A 43 8.30 -23.67 6.02
C TYR A 43 8.15 -24.95 5.18
N ASP A 44 7.87 -24.81 3.89
CA ASP A 44 7.72 -25.95 3.01
C ASP A 44 9.07 -26.38 2.43
N VAL A 45 9.25 -27.70 2.26
CA VAL A 45 10.29 -28.30 1.45
C VAL A 45 9.64 -28.80 0.16
N VAL A 46 9.99 -28.19 -0.98
CA VAL A 46 9.32 -28.43 -2.27
C VAL A 46 10.07 -29.47 -3.10
N VAL A 47 9.39 -30.54 -3.50
CA VAL A 47 9.98 -31.60 -4.32
C VAL A 47 10.14 -31.14 -5.75
N VAL A 48 11.37 -31.21 -6.26
CA VAL A 48 11.69 -30.93 -7.67
C VAL A 48 12.39 -32.15 -8.29
N ARG A 49 11.83 -32.69 -9.36
CA ARG A 49 12.40 -33.82 -10.06
C ARG A 49 13.15 -33.38 -11.30
N ALA A 50 14.40 -33.75 -11.38
CA ALA A 50 15.27 -33.42 -12.49
C ALA A 50 15.66 -34.68 -13.28
N LYS A 51 16.11 -34.52 -14.52
CA LYS A 51 16.57 -35.62 -15.40
C LYS A 51 17.85 -35.20 -16.10
N VAL A 52 18.82 -36.09 -16.18
CA VAL A 52 20.06 -35.86 -16.94
C VAL A 52 19.74 -35.48 -18.39
N GLY A 53 20.45 -34.47 -18.88
CA GLY A 53 20.22 -33.91 -20.23
C GLY A 53 19.12 -32.84 -20.30
N TYR A 54 18.37 -32.63 -19.21
CA TYR A 54 17.30 -31.60 -19.14
C TYR A 54 17.62 -30.56 -18.10
N ALA A 55 17.31 -29.30 -18.42
CA ALA A 55 17.35 -28.24 -17.47
C ALA A 55 16.00 -28.08 -16.73
N THR A 56 16.05 -27.68 -15.46
CA THR A 56 14.89 -27.28 -14.70
C THR A 56 15.02 -25.79 -14.42
N LEU A 57 13.95 -25.04 -14.63
CA LEU A 57 13.81 -23.64 -14.26
C LEU A 57 12.99 -23.54 -12.98
N VAL A 58 13.51 -22.83 -11.98
CA VAL A 58 12.75 -22.33 -10.84
C VAL A 58 12.57 -20.82 -11.03
N GLN A 59 11.33 -20.37 -11.03
CA GLN A 59 10.96 -18.97 -11.24
C GLN A 59 10.43 -18.37 -9.96
N LEU A 60 11.06 -17.27 -9.53
CA LEU A 60 10.66 -16.48 -8.38
C LEU A 60 9.80 -15.27 -8.81
N GLU A 61 9.37 -14.46 -7.85
CA GLU A 61 8.63 -13.22 -8.13
C GLU A 61 9.48 -12.25 -8.99
N GLU A 62 8.83 -11.48 -9.84
CA GLU A 62 9.50 -10.44 -10.61
C GLU A 62 10.26 -9.45 -9.69
N GLY A 63 11.49 -9.10 -10.07
CA GLY A 63 12.38 -8.27 -9.26
C GLY A 63 12.96 -8.97 -8.03
N GLU A 64 12.73 -10.27 -7.84
CA GLU A 64 13.36 -11.08 -6.82
C GLU A 64 14.60 -11.77 -7.39
N THR A 65 15.72 -11.71 -6.67
CA THR A 65 16.99 -12.28 -7.11
C THR A 65 17.64 -13.10 -5.99
N VAL A 66 18.42 -14.11 -6.38
CA VAL A 66 19.27 -14.89 -5.48
C VAL A 66 20.72 -14.57 -5.85
N ASP A 67 21.50 -14.07 -4.89
CA ASP A 67 22.89 -13.75 -5.11
C ASP A 67 23.75 -14.99 -4.98
N VAL A 68 24.44 -15.36 -6.06
CA VAL A 68 25.36 -16.50 -6.14
C VAL A 68 26.82 -16.05 -6.23
N ALA A 69 27.08 -14.75 -6.37
CA ALA A 69 28.42 -14.23 -6.69
C ALA A 69 29.23 -13.83 -5.45
N ASN A 70 28.61 -13.75 -4.28
CA ASN A 70 29.28 -13.31 -3.06
C ASN A 70 29.46 -14.49 -2.10
N PRO A 71 30.72 -14.98 -1.91
CA PRO A 71 30.99 -16.11 -1.01
C PRO A 71 30.68 -15.82 0.48
N VAL A 72 30.44 -14.56 0.84
CA VAL A 72 30.02 -14.16 2.20
C VAL A 72 28.50 -14.20 2.36
N ASN A 73 27.75 -14.12 1.25
CA ASN A 73 26.31 -14.18 1.20
C ASN A 73 25.85 -15.25 0.21
N GLU A 74 26.28 -16.48 0.39
CA GLU A 74 25.84 -17.62 -0.43
C GLU A 74 24.33 -17.80 -0.28
N GLY A 75 23.56 -17.03 -1.04
CA GLY A 75 22.10 -17.13 -1.08
C GLY A 75 21.60 -18.42 -1.71
N LEU A 76 22.55 -19.27 -2.21
CA LEU A 76 22.21 -20.53 -2.86
C LEU A 76 23.24 -21.60 -2.49
N VAL A 77 22.82 -22.65 -1.83
CA VAL A 77 23.64 -23.77 -1.40
C VAL A 77 23.03 -25.10 -1.83
N THR A 78 23.83 -25.96 -2.46
CA THR A 78 23.45 -27.34 -2.76
C THR A 78 24.23 -28.31 -1.88
N GLY A 79 23.60 -29.38 -1.43
CA GLY A 79 24.26 -30.43 -0.64
C GLY A 79 25.27 -31.26 -1.42
N TYR A 80 25.36 -31.14 -2.75
CA TYR A 80 26.20 -31.94 -3.63
C TYR A 80 27.03 -31.12 -4.60
N GLY A 81 27.91 -30.30 -4.13
CA GLY A 81 28.96 -29.60 -4.87
C GLY A 81 28.73 -29.42 -6.39
N LYS A 82 29.74 -29.78 -7.20
CA LYS A 82 29.70 -29.64 -8.68
C LYS A 82 28.80 -30.65 -9.41
N ALA A 83 28.11 -31.55 -8.71
CA ALA A 83 27.26 -32.57 -9.33
C ALA A 83 26.00 -31.97 -10.00
N TRP A 84 25.59 -30.79 -9.55
CA TRP A 84 24.48 -30.01 -10.09
C TRP A 84 25.01 -28.70 -10.67
N GLY A 85 24.81 -28.51 -11.98
CA GLY A 85 25.09 -27.23 -12.62
C GLY A 85 23.96 -26.26 -12.29
N VAL A 86 24.29 -25.14 -11.62
CA VAL A 86 23.32 -24.11 -11.25
C VAL A 86 23.70 -22.78 -11.91
N LYS A 87 22.73 -22.07 -12.47
CA LYS A 87 22.91 -20.73 -13.05
C LYS A 87 21.71 -19.86 -12.70
N VAL A 88 22.01 -18.66 -12.20
CA VAL A 88 20.99 -17.66 -11.85
C VAL A 88 20.97 -16.54 -12.90
N ARG A 89 19.77 -16.10 -13.29
CA ARG A 89 19.56 -14.94 -14.16
C ARG A 89 18.31 -14.19 -13.69
N GLY A 90 18.51 -13.10 -12.97
CA GLY A 90 17.40 -12.36 -12.36
C GLY A 90 16.58 -13.24 -11.40
N ASN A 91 15.28 -13.32 -11.62
CA ASN A 91 14.37 -14.15 -10.84
C ASN A 91 14.31 -15.63 -11.32
N ASN A 92 15.17 -16.02 -12.25
CA ASN A 92 15.18 -17.35 -12.84
C ASN A 92 16.43 -18.13 -12.41
N ILE A 93 16.22 -19.30 -11.81
CA ILE A 93 17.26 -20.20 -11.36
C ILE A 93 17.19 -21.46 -12.22
N PHE A 94 18.23 -21.69 -13.00
CA PHE A 94 18.36 -22.89 -13.84
C PHE A 94 19.28 -23.88 -13.17
N PHE A 95 18.89 -25.15 -13.14
CA PHE A 95 19.77 -26.20 -12.71
C PHE A 95 19.56 -27.50 -13.52
N LYS A 96 20.59 -28.29 -13.61
CA LYS A 96 20.56 -29.59 -14.24
C LYS A 96 21.56 -30.56 -13.59
N PRO A 97 21.22 -31.82 -13.43
CA PRO A 97 22.21 -32.84 -13.04
C PRO A 97 23.13 -33.14 -14.21
N THR A 98 24.42 -33.25 -13.93
CA THR A 98 25.44 -33.62 -14.95
C THR A 98 25.49 -35.15 -15.22
N LYS A 99 25.10 -35.92 -14.22
CA LYS A 99 24.97 -37.37 -14.24
C LYS A 99 23.88 -37.82 -13.26
N PRO A 100 23.42 -39.10 -13.26
CA PRO A 100 22.51 -39.57 -12.22
C PRO A 100 23.06 -39.30 -10.82
N GLN A 101 22.26 -38.70 -9.97
CA GLN A 101 22.68 -38.25 -8.63
C GLN A 101 21.70 -38.75 -7.57
N PRO A 102 22.17 -39.05 -6.34
CA PRO A 102 21.26 -39.24 -5.23
C PRO A 102 20.46 -37.96 -4.95
N SER A 103 19.37 -38.11 -4.19
CA SER A 103 18.59 -36.96 -3.72
C SER A 103 19.45 -36.00 -2.90
N THR A 104 19.24 -34.70 -3.09
CA THR A 104 19.92 -33.67 -2.37
C THR A 104 18.98 -32.48 -2.15
N ASN A 105 19.42 -31.47 -1.44
CA ASN A 105 18.67 -30.23 -1.28
C ASN A 105 19.30 -29.06 -2.05
N LEU A 106 18.46 -28.06 -2.33
CA LEU A 106 18.89 -26.76 -2.80
C LEU A 106 18.23 -25.71 -1.90
N LEU A 107 19.05 -24.95 -1.19
CA LEU A 107 18.60 -23.89 -0.29
C LEU A 107 18.89 -22.53 -0.92
N MET A 108 17.91 -21.64 -0.89
CA MET A 108 18.04 -20.30 -1.47
C MET A 108 17.50 -19.26 -0.52
N VAL A 109 18.17 -18.10 -0.45
CA VAL A 109 17.70 -16.89 0.23
C VAL A 109 17.74 -15.75 -0.77
N SER A 110 16.61 -15.08 -0.94
CA SER A 110 16.49 -14.00 -1.92
C SER A 110 16.77 -12.61 -1.32
N ASN A 111 16.94 -11.59 -2.20
CA ASN A 111 17.03 -10.19 -1.81
C ASN A 111 15.77 -9.68 -1.06
N LYS A 112 14.62 -10.36 -1.22
CA LYS A 112 13.39 -10.12 -0.44
C LYS A 112 13.38 -10.85 0.91
N LYS A 113 14.52 -11.44 1.32
CA LYS A 113 14.68 -12.23 2.56
C LYS A 113 13.75 -13.44 2.64
N ARG A 114 13.29 -13.94 1.49
CA ARG A 114 12.49 -15.17 1.43
C ARG A 114 13.41 -16.38 1.35
N ARG A 115 13.02 -17.44 2.06
CA ARG A 115 13.71 -18.73 2.06
C ARG A 115 12.98 -19.73 1.16
N TYR A 116 13.75 -20.47 0.40
CA TYR A 116 13.26 -21.55 -0.46
C TYR A 116 14.06 -22.81 -0.17
N SER A 117 13.37 -23.89 0.15
CA SER A 117 13.98 -25.20 0.39
C SER A 117 13.44 -26.19 -0.65
N LEU A 118 14.33 -26.65 -1.52
CA LEU A 118 13.96 -27.63 -2.55
C LEU A 118 14.58 -28.98 -2.20
N ASP A 119 13.80 -30.05 -2.35
CA ASP A 119 14.23 -31.44 -2.30
C ASP A 119 14.41 -31.93 -3.75
N LEU A 120 15.66 -32.04 -4.20
CA LEU A 120 16.02 -32.41 -5.56
C LEU A 120 16.08 -33.95 -5.68
N LYS A 121 15.21 -34.50 -6.51
CA LYS A 121 15.13 -35.94 -6.80
C LYS A 121 15.32 -36.19 -8.27
N MET A 122 15.77 -37.38 -8.62
CA MET A 122 15.74 -37.82 -10.02
C MET A 122 14.31 -38.17 -10.44
N ALA A 123 13.98 -37.83 -11.67
CA ALA A 123 12.74 -38.28 -12.32
C ALA A 123 12.79 -39.78 -12.57
N ASP A 124 11.64 -40.43 -12.49
CA ASP A 124 11.43 -41.84 -12.75
C ASP A 124 10.23 -42.07 -13.68
N GLN A 125 9.85 -43.30 -13.94
CA GLN A 125 8.74 -43.65 -14.85
C GLN A 125 7.40 -43.09 -14.36
N ASN A 126 7.17 -43.02 -13.05
CA ASN A 126 5.93 -42.56 -12.45
C ASN A 126 5.93 -41.03 -12.16
N HIS A 127 7.12 -40.46 -12.13
CA HIS A 127 7.32 -39.07 -11.77
C HIS A 127 8.14 -38.35 -12.84
N PRO A 128 7.51 -37.71 -13.82
CA PRO A 128 8.19 -37.01 -14.91
C PRO A 128 9.02 -35.81 -14.36
N PRO A 129 10.08 -35.41 -15.11
CA PRO A 129 10.92 -34.29 -14.72
C PRO A 129 10.11 -33.00 -14.65
N THR A 130 10.52 -32.11 -13.76
CA THR A 130 10.03 -30.72 -13.69
C THR A 130 10.84 -29.87 -14.66
N PHE A 131 10.18 -29.21 -15.62
CA PHE A 131 10.83 -28.29 -16.53
C PHE A 131 10.76 -26.87 -15.98
N VAL A 132 9.60 -26.50 -15.44
CA VAL A 132 9.40 -25.19 -14.79
C VAL A 132 8.72 -25.42 -13.44
N LEU A 133 9.23 -24.79 -12.41
CA LEU A 133 8.58 -24.61 -11.12
C LEU A 133 8.41 -23.11 -10.87
N GLU A 134 7.18 -22.64 -10.90
CA GLU A 134 6.82 -21.26 -10.59
C GLU A 134 6.37 -21.14 -9.14
N PHE A 135 6.97 -20.20 -8.41
CA PHE A 135 6.49 -19.81 -7.08
C PHE A 135 5.44 -18.71 -7.18
N LEU A 136 4.25 -18.97 -6.62
CA LEU A 136 3.15 -18.02 -6.50
C LEU A 136 3.17 -17.36 -5.13
N TYR A 137 2.75 -16.09 -5.03
CA TYR A 137 2.82 -15.30 -3.80
C TYR A 137 1.44 -14.81 -3.36
N LEU A 138 0.48 -15.72 -3.33
CA LEU A 138 -0.92 -15.42 -3.03
C LEU A 138 -1.13 -14.78 -1.65
N ASN A 139 -0.32 -15.15 -0.67
CA ASN A 139 -0.39 -14.58 0.68
C ASN A 139 0.06 -13.12 0.69
N ASP A 140 1.10 -12.77 -0.07
CA ASP A 140 1.60 -11.39 -0.18
C ASP A 140 0.61 -10.50 -0.94
N VAL A 141 -0.01 -11.02 -2.01
CA VAL A 141 -1.09 -10.34 -2.74
C VAL A 141 -2.27 -10.05 -1.80
N ARG A 142 -2.74 -11.05 -1.07
CA ARG A 142 -3.83 -10.88 -0.09
C ARG A 142 -3.48 -9.88 1.01
N LYS A 143 -2.24 -9.89 1.49
CA LYS A 143 -1.76 -8.93 2.50
C LYS A 143 -1.76 -7.50 1.97
N ARG A 144 -1.27 -7.28 0.74
CA ARG A 144 -1.31 -5.97 0.05
C ARG A 144 -2.76 -5.48 -0.12
N GLN A 145 -3.65 -6.32 -0.63
CA GLN A 145 -5.08 -5.99 -0.81
C GLN A 145 -5.76 -5.62 0.51
N ARG A 146 -5.49 -6.37 1.59
CA ARG A 146 -6.03 -6.04 2.93
C ARG A 146 -5.51 -4.71 3.45
N ALA A 147 -4.22 -4.40 3.25
CA ALA A 147 -3.62 -3.14 3.67
C ALA A 147 -4.22 -1.95 2.89
N GLU A 148 -4.43 -2.08 1.58
CA GLU A 148 -5.09 -1.07 0.75
C GLU A 148 -6.55 -0.85 1.16
N MET A 149 -7.30 -1.93 1.39
CA MET A 149 -8.67 -1.86 1.88
C MET A 149 -8.74 -1.16 3.24
N SER A 150 -7.83 -1.48 4.16
CA SER A 150 -7.76 -0.83 5.48
C SER A 150 -7.53 0.68 5.36
N LYS A 151 -6.61 1.10 4.47
CA LYS A 151 -6.36 2.53 4.20
C LYS A 151 -7.58 3.23 3.61
N GLN A 152 -8.28 2.59 2.70
CA GLN A 152 -9.51 3.15 2.12
C GLN A 152 -10.61 3.32 3.18
N LEU A 153 -10.79 2.33 4.07
CA LEU A 153 -11.77 2.40 5.16
C LEU A 153 -11.40 3.50 6.15
N GLU A 154 -10.13 3.66 6.50
CA GLU A 154 -9.65 4.73 7.38
C GLU A 154 -9.90 6.11 6.74
N ALA A 155 -9.55 6.29 5.46
CA ALA A 155 -9.83 7.53 4.74
C ALA A 155 -11.33 7.84 4.69
N ALA A 156 -12.17 6.86 4.42
CA ALA A 156 -13.62 7.03 4.42
C ALA A 156 -14.17 7.39 5.82
N ALA A 157 -13.61 6.82 6.88
CA ALA A 157 -14.00 7.16 8.25
C ALA A 157 -13.65 8.62 8.59
N VAL A 158 -12.45 9.09 8.20
CA VAL A 158 -12.04 10.49 8.38
C VAL A 158 -12.96 11.44 7.62
N LEU A 159 -13.32 11.11 6.36
CA LEU A 159 -14.26 11.91 5.57
C LEU A 159 -15.63 12.01 6.26
N ARG A 160 -16.20 10.87 6.68
CA ARG A 160 -17.48 10.85 7.40
C ARG A 160 -17.43 11.64 8.71
N ALA A 161 -16.34 11.53 9.48
CA ALA A 161 -16.16 12.29 10.70
C ALA A 161 -16.06 13.80 10.45
N ASN A 162 -15.41 14.19 9.33
CA ASN A 162 -15.34 15.58 8.92
C ASN A 162 -16.70 16.12 8.45
N GLU A 163 -17.46 15.33 7.68
CA GLU A 163 -18.83 15.65 7.26
C GLU A 163 -19.77 15.76 8.47
N ALA A 164 -19.66 14.87 9.46
CA ALA A 164 -20.47 14.93 10.68
C ALA A 164 -20.18 16.16 11.53
N ARG A 165 -18.94 16.67 11.53
CA ARG A 165 -18.57 17.91 12.21
C ARG A 165 -18.98 19.17 11.42
N ASN A 166 -19.10 19.05 10.09
CA ASN A 166 -19.52 20.12 9.19
C ASN A 166 -20.72 19.61 8.35
N PRO A 167 -21.89 19.42 8.96
CA PRO A 167 -23.06 18.77 8.33
C PRO A 167 -23.62 19.50 7.12
N SER A 168 -23.31 20.77 6.98
CA SER A 168 -23.72 21.58 5.83
C SER A 168 -22.53 21.67 4.88
N GLY A 169 -22.32 20.78 3.95
CA GLY A 169 -21.22 20.78 2.97
C GLY A 169 -20.85 22.16 2.41
N GLY A 170 -20.41 23.09 3.28
CA GLY A 170 -20.14 24.48 3.07
C GLY A 170 -21.05 25.38 3.90
N ASP A 171 -20.94 25.33 5.25
CA ASP A 171 -21.42 26.45 6.07
C ASP A 171 -20.44 27.61 5.85
N TYR A 172 -20.63 28.24 4.70
CA TYR A 172 -19.87 29.43 4.36
C TYR A 172 -20.40 30.59 5.21
N ASN A 173 -19.48 31.26 5.91
CA ASN A 173 -19.80 32.53 6.50
C ASN A 173 -19.96 33.59 5.39
N ARG A 174 -21.10 34.23 5.32
CA ARG A 174 -21.44 35.29 4.36
C ARG A 174 -21.67 36.65 5.03
N ASN A 175 -21.40 36.73 6.32
CA ASN A 175 -21.64 37.92 7.11
C ASN A 175 -20.51 38.93 6.95
N TYR A 176 -20.41 39.48 5.76
CA TYR A 176 -19.42 40.47 5.36
C TYR A 176 -20.07 41.83 5.09
N TRP A 177 -19.44 42.88 5.53
CA TRP A 177 -19.88 44.25 5.29
C TRP A 177 -18.78 45.08 4.64
N GLY A 178 -19.17 45.92 3.67
CA GLY A 178 -18.23 46.76 2.91
C GLY A 178 -18.47 48.24 3.17
N ARG A 179 -17.39 49.01 3.34
CA ARG A 179 -17.43 50.48 3.43
C ARG A 179 -16.35 51.10 2.55
N GLY A 180 -16.76 51.94 1.62
CA GLY A 180 -15.84 52.65 0.70
C GLY A 180 -16.34 52.65 -0.73
N LYS A 181 -15.43 52.51 -1.69
CA LYS A 181 -15.72 52.64 -3.11
C LYS A 181 -16.46 51.38 -3.62
N LYS A 182 -17.78 51.53 -3.86
CA LYS A 182 -18.65 50.44 -4.33
C LYS A 182 -18.19 49.78 -5.66
N SER A 183 -17.42 50.51 -6.50
CA SER A 183 -16.88 49.95 -7.74
C SER A 183 -15.93 48.79 -7.51
N LEU A 184 -15.33 48.65 -6.33
CA LEU A 184 -14.47 47.55 -5.92
C LEU A 184 -15.23 46.41 -5.25
N ALA A 185 -16.54 46.58 -5.02
CA ALA A 185 -17.28 45.53 -4.33
C ALA A 185 -17.36 44.25 -5.17
N PRO A 186 -16.98 43.10 -4.61
CA PRO A 186 -17.24 41.82 -5.24
C PRO A 186 -18.75 41.54 -5.29
N THR A 187 -19.17 40.70 -6.19
CA THR A 187 -20.55 40.24 -6.32
C THR A 187 -20.97 39.40 -5.11
N GLU A 188 -20.02 38.65 -4.57
CA GLU A 188 -20.22 37.79 -3.42
C GLU A 188 -18.93 37.69 -2.60
N ILE A 189 -19.06 37.69 -1.26
CA ILE A 189 -17.97 37.39 -0.32
C ILE A 189 -18.42 36.30 0.64
N TYR A 190 -17.57 35.29 0.81
CA TYR A 190 -17.80 34.24 1.79
C TYR A 190 -16.48 33.63 2.24
N ASP A 191 -16.46 32.95 3.38
CA ASP A 191 -15.35 32.12 3.82
C ASP A 191 -15.84 30.74 4.29
N ASP A 192 -14.94 29.76 4.22
CA ASP A 192 -15.14 28.41 4.74
C ASP A 192 -14.51 28.19 6.12
N GLY A 193 -14.06 29.30 6.74
CA GLY A 193 -13.30 29.31 8.00
C GLY A 193 -11.80 29.07 7.82
N ARG A 194 -11.31 28.96 6.59
CA ARG A 194 -9.89 28.80 6.24
C ARG A 194 -9.48 29.73 5.09
N PHE A 195 -10.27 29.82 4.04
CA PHE A 195 -10.08 30.68 2.87
C PHE A 195 -11.20 31.68 2.79
N THR A 196 -10.90 32.87 2.28
CA THR A 196 -11.90 33.89 1.95
C THR A 196 -11.99 34.03 0.45
N TYR A 197 -13.21 34.02 -0.07
CA TYR A 197 -13.55 34.02 -1.48
C TYR A 197 -14.20 35.34 -1.85
N PHE A 198 -13.64 36.07 -2.81
CA PHE A 198 -14.15 37.30 -3.37
C PHE A 198 -14.51 37.04 -4.84
N ARG A 199 -15.80 36.94 -5.13
CA ARG A 199 -16.30 36.62 -6.47
C ARG A 199 -16.60 37.90 -7.24
N TYR A 200 -16.17 37.96 -8.51
CA TYR A 200 -16.30 39.07 -9.42
C TYR A 200 -16.86 38.60 -10.77
N ASP A 201 -18.16 38.27 -10.84
CA ASP A 201 -18.82 37.77 -12.05
C ASP A 201 -19.19 38.85 -13.07
N ASN A 202 -18.55 40.03 -12.99
CA ASN A 202 -18.87 41.23 -13.75
C ASN A 202 -17.73 41.70 -14.67
N ALA A 203 -16.75 40.85 -14.96
CA ALA A 203 -15.58 41.14 -15.80
C ALA A 203 -14.81 42.43 -15.43
N LYS A 204 -14.84 42.82 -14.14
CA LYS A 204 -14.05 43.95 -13.64
C LYS A 204 -12.63 43.52 -13.30
N ASP A 205 -11.73 44.54 -13.31
CA ASP A 205 -10.37 44.34 -12.82
C ASP A 205 -10.38 43.91 -11.34
N LEU A 206 -9.57 42.89 -11.01
CA LEU A 206 -9.47 42.37 -9.67
C LEU A 206 -8.60 43.30 -8.80
N PRO A 207 -9.08 43.73 -7.60
CA PRO A 207 -8.28 44.55 -6.68
C PRO A 207 -7.22 43.71 -5.96
N ALA A 208 -6.17 44.38 -5.49
CA ALA A 208 -5.27 43.79 -4.51
C ALA A 208 -5.98 43.73 -3.14
N VAL A 209 -5.82 42.59 -2.44
CA VAL A 209 -6.41 42.36 -1.12
C VAL A 209 -5.31 42.42 -0.07
N PHE A 210 -5.60 43.17 1.02
CA PHE A 210 -4.73 43.30 2.20
C PHE A 210 -5.53 42.92 3.44
N ARG A 211 -4.88 42.23 4.38
CA ARG A 211 -5.42 42.01 5.72
C ARG A 211 -5.11 43.25 6.59
N VAL A 212 -6.04 43.65 7.42
CA VAL A 212 -5.79 44.68 8.48
C VAL A 212 -5.37 43.94 9.75
N ASN A 213 -4.20 44.29 10.27
CA ASN A 213 -3.68 43.80 11.54
C ASN A 213 -4.36 44.51 12.74
N ALA A 214 -4.16 43.98 13.95
CA ALA A 214 -4.72 44.55 15.16
C ALA A 214 -4.21 45.98 15.46
N ASP A 215 -3.01 46.34 14.99
CA ASP A 215 -2.43 47.67 15.07
C ASP A 215 -2.92 48.65 13.98
N GLY A 216 -3.81 48.19 13.10
CA GLY A 216 -4.33 48.93 11.98
C GLY A 216 -3.45 48.94 10.72
N SER A 217 -2.28 48.36 10.76
CA SER A 217 -1.42 48.22 9.58
C SER A 217 -2.00 47.21 8.57
N GLU A 218 -1.68 47.43 7.29
CA GLU A 218 -2.10 46.52 6.20
C GLU A 218 -0.97 45.55 5.86
N ALA A 219 -1.30 44.26 5.74
CA ALA A 219 -0.38 43.22 5.31
C ALA A 219 -0.87 42.59 4.02
N ALA A 220 0.03 42.32 3.08
CA ALA A 220 -0.27 41.56 1.87
C ALA A 220 -0.68 40.14 2.23
N VAL A 221 -1.65 39.57 1.51
CA VAL A 221 -2.13 38.22 1.71
C VAL A 221 -1.73 37.33 0.56
N ASN A 222 -1.54 36.03 0.80
CA ASN A 222 -1.40 35.06 -0.26
C ASN A 222 -2.77 34.83 -0.90
N SER A 223 -2.82 34.93 -2.24
CA SER A 223 -4.05 34.71 -2.97
C SER A 223 -3.78 34.14 -4.35
N HIS A 224 -4.80 33.56 -4.96
CA HIS A 224 -4.80 33.16 -6.37
C HIS A 224 -6.20 33.39 -6.95
N VAL A 225 -6.30 33.32 -8.28
CA VAL A 225 -7.57 33.47 -8.99
C VAL A 225 -7.97 32.13 -9.60
N GLU A 226 -9.23 31.76 -9.36
CA GLU A 226 -9.85 30.58 -9.98
C GLU A 226 -11.17 31.02 -10.63
N GLY A 227 -11.20 31.00 -11.97
CA GLY A 227 -12.34 31.53 -12.71
C GLY A 227 -12.55 33.02 -12.45
N ASP A 228 -13.73 33.39 -11.91
CA ASP A 228 -14.16 34.72 -11.53
C ASP A 228 -13.95 35.05 -10.05
N THR A 229 -13.24 34.22 -9.32
CA THR A 229 -13.10 34.28 -7.87
C THR A 229 -11.65 34.48 -7.45
N LEU A 230 -11.39 35.54 -6.69
CA LEU A 230 -10.12 35.77 -6.00
C LEU A 230 -10.17 35.06 -4.64
N ILE A 231 -9.31 34.08 -4.45
CA ILE A 231 -9.24 33.22 -3.26
C ILE A 231 -8.06 33.65 -2.39
N VAL A 232 -8.34 34.14 -1.20
CA VAL A 232 -7.35 34.52 -0.20
C VAL A 232 -7.14 33.32 0.74
N HIS A 233 -5.87 32.99 1.00
CA HIS A 233 -5.48 31.77 1.74
C HIS A 233 -5.58 31.92 3.26
N GLU A 234 -6.37 32.85 3.72
CA GLU A 234 -6.65 33.07 5.15
C GLU A 234 -8.04 33.70 5.34
N THR A 235 -8.53 33.65 6.57
CA THR A 235 -9.66 34.45 7.02
C THR A 235 -9.15 35.57 7.92
N ALA A 236 -9.80 36.73 7.90
CA ALA A 236 -9.45 37.86 8.78
C ALA A 236 -10.70 38.61 9.24
N GLU A 237 -10.57 39.34 10.31
CA GLU A 237 -11.63 40.25 10.80
C GLU A 237 -11.89 41.38 9.80
N LYS A 238 -10.79 41.89 9.19
CA LYS A 238 -10.90 43.02 8.24
C LYS A 238 -9.95 42.83 7.07
N PHE A 239 -10.46 43.11 5.87
CA PHE A 239 -9.68 43.23 4.64
C PHE A 239 -9.83 44.64 4.04
N VAL A 240 -8.84 45.06 3.29
CA VAL A 240 -8.87 46.27 2.44
C VAL A 240 -8.61 45.84 1.00
N LEU A 241 -9.51 46.23 0.11
CA LEU A 241 -9.39 46.06 -1.32
C LEU A 241 -8.90 47.34 -1.96
N ARG A 242 -7.85 47.27 -2.78
CA ARG A 242 -7.23 48.43 -3.44
C ARG A 242 -7.06 48.21 -4.93
N LEU A 243 -7.49 49.19 -5.70
CA LEU A 243 -7.22 49.23 -7.15
C LEU A 243 -7.07 50.71 -7.54
N ASN A 244 -5.89 51.08 -8.03
CA ASN A 244 -5.52 52.45 -8.26
C ASN A 244 -5.79 53.34 -7.03
N ASN A 245 -6.59 54.40 -7.14
CA ASN A 245 -6.96 55.30 -6.05
C ASN A 245 -8.25 54.87 -5.32
N ALA A 246 -8.84 53.76 -5.72
CA ALA A 246 -10.06 53.25 -5.11
C ALA A 246 -9.72 52.34 -3.92
N VAL A 247 -10.47 52.51 -2.82
CA VAL A 247 -10.31 51.71 -1.60
C VAL A 247 -11.68 51.26 -1.10
N LEU A 248 -11.78 50.01 -0.71
CA LEU A 248 -12.96 49.43 -0.07
C LEU A 248 -12.52 48.59 1.13
N GLY A 249 -12.96 48.99 2.32
CA GLY A 249 -12.80 48.16 3.53
C GLY A 249 -13.88 47.11 3.61
N ILE A 250 -13.51 45.90 3.98
CA ILE A 250 -14.41 44.76 4.20
C ILE A 250 -14.27 44.31 5.65
N GLU A 251 -15.37 44.14 6.35
CA GLU A 251 -15.47 43.64 7.71
C GLU A 251 -16.16 42.30 7.75
N ASN A 252 -15.50 41.28 8.35
CA ASN A 252 -16.07 39.98 8.63
C ASN A 252 -16.69 39.96 10.01
N ARG A 253 -18.02 40.09 10.11
CA ARG A 253 -18.73 40.18 11.38
C ARG A 253 -18.94 38.85 12.09
N SER A 254 -18.60 37.74 11.45
CA SER A 254 -18.61 36.40 12.06
C SER A 254 -17.21 35.83 12.11
N TYR A 255 -16.16 36.66 12.12
CA TYR A 255 -14.79 36.22 12.19
C TYR A 255 -14.55 35.34 13.43
N ASN A 256 -13.96 34.19 13.24
CA ASN A 256 -13.52 33.28 14.30
C ASN A 256 -11.99 33.11 14.24
N PRO A 257 -11.23 33.68 15.21
CA PRO A 257 -9.77 33.57 15.22
C PRO A 257 -9.25 32.16 15.41
N GLN A 258 -10.09 31.23 15.89
CA GLN A 258 -9.73 29.78 16.01
C GLN A 258 -9.87 29.03 14.70
N GLY A 259 -10.53 29.64 13.69
CA GLY A 259 -10.80 29.01 12.42
C GLY A 259 -11.70 27.76 12.53
N LYS A 260 -11.83 27.01 11.42
CA LYS A 260 -12.47 25.68 11.41
C LYS A 260 -11.42 24.59 11.38
N PHE A 261 -11.54 23.63 12.30
CA PHE A 261 -10.65 22.47 12.33
C PHE A 261 -10.96 21.52 11.18
N ASN A 262 -9.95 21.22 10.35
CA ASN A 262 -10.07 20.31 9.23
C ASN A 262 -9.37 18.97 9.53
N LEU A 263 -10.16 17.92 9.75
CA LEU A 263 -9.68 16.55 10.03
C LEU A 263 -8.97 15.90 8.83
N THR A 264 -9.30 16.33 7.60
CA THR A 264 -8.76 15.68 6.39
C THR A 264 -7.32 16.08 6.10
N GLY A 265 -6.84 17.19 6.64
CA GLY A 265 -5.52 17.77 6.36
C GLY A 265 -5.35 18.20 4.90
N SER A 266 -6.44 18.26 4.13
CA SER A 266 -6.49 18.69 2.73
C SER A 266 -7.46 19.85 2.54
N THR A 267 -7.14 20.75 1.60
CA THR A 267 -8.04 21.81 1.15
C THR A 267 -8.98 21.37 0.04
N GLN A 268 -8.68 20.24 -0.59
CA GLN A 268 -9.52 19.67 -1.63
C GLN A 268 -10.67 18.88 -1.02
N SER A 269 -11.88 19.10 -1.57
CA SER A 269 -13.06 18.34 -1.16
C SER A 269 -12.86 16.84 -1.38
N ARG A 270 -13.38 16.03 -0.46
CA ARG A 270 -13.31 14.56 -0.52
C ARG A 270 -11.90 13.96 -0.58
N THR A 271 -10.88 14.72 -0.20
CA THR A 271 -9.49 14.29 -0.16
C THR A 271 -8.98 14.26 1.28
N VAL A 272 -8.33 13.17 1.66
CA VAL A 272 -7.71 12.99 2.98
C VAL A 272 -6.21 12.82 2.81
N ARG A 273 -5.42 13.58 3.59
CA ARG A 273 -3.97 13.42 3.65
C ARG A 273 -3.62 12.26 4.57
N MET A 274 -3.18 11.14 4.02
CA MET A 274 -2.73 9.98 4.77
C MET A 274 -1.23 10.05 5.03
N LYS A 275 -0.77 9.55 6.19
CA LYS A 275 0.67 9.38 6.45
C LYS A 275 1.21 8.29 5.54
N LYS A 276 2.39 8.55 4.93
CA LYS A 276 3.12 7.53 4.19
C LYS A 276 3.78 6.60 5.21
N ASP A 277 3.57 5.29 5.06
CA ASP A 277 4.27 4.31 5.89
C ASP A 277 5.78 4.47 5.67
N LYS A 278 6.54 4.52 6.76
CA LYS A 278 8.00 4.44 6.68
C LYS A 278 8.34 3.04 6.15
N LYS A 279 9.09 3.00 5.04
CA LYS A 279 9.64 1.77 4.47
C LYS A 279 10.69 1.16 5.39
#